data_9ddd45bb0cac8cfb2f9795c5b41d11ba
#
_entry.id   9ddd45bb0cac8cfb2f9795c5b41d11ba
#
_cell.length_a   1.000
_cell.length_b   1.000
_cell.length_c   1.000
_cell.angle_alpha   90.00
_cell.angle_beta   90.00
_cell.angle_gamma   90.00
#
_symmetry.space_group_name_H-M   'P 1'
#
loop_
_entity.id
_entity.type
_entity.pdbx_description
1 polymer ?
#
loop_
_entity_poly.entity_id
_entity_poly.type
_entity_poly.pdbx_seq_one_letter_code
_entity_poly.pdbx_strand_id
1 'polypeptide(L)'
;MGDKSFITRPPFHEKFLSTISRPYFNLDKPLLAPPLTSNYQLVGIAFDYLLRFYLERINVGSKTSEWAAEEGVILLEPMEGTSDTYEKAQSHLDDARKLYQSYIQDGFLTDELISAALSLAHLEGARRSGAFNEADLMTLDERDVADLRELMSLVQEHDFTSRKACYLSPTFGSTRSNADLIIDDKLIDIKTTKDLVLDRRHLHQLVHYYILLSLEGIDFGRKRHINYFEEVCEVSQICIYFSRHGYLHTMKITDLINSESLPGFVKWYIETTRPLEDERLAYCRKAFGLVARKIVKEMQAARRSKGKKVSKKRS
;
A
#
# COMPACT_ATOMS: atom_id res chain seq x y z
N MET A 1 0.69 -5.85 -14.01
CA MET A 1 -0.12 -6.48 -12.94
C MET A 1 0.82 -7.27 -12.06
N GLY A 2 1.21 -6.73 -10.90
CA GLY A 2 1.99 -7.50 -9.93
C GLY A 2 1.11 -8.64 -9.43
N ASP A 3 1.39 -9.87 -9.87
CA ASP A 3 0.57 -11.03 -9.54
C ASP A 3 0.73 -11.37 -8.05
N LYS A 4 -0.12 -10.75 -7.20
CA LYS A 4 -0.19 -11.06 -5.76
C LYS A 4 -0.48 -12.56 -5.51
N SER A 5 -0.94 -13.29 -6.54
CA SER A 5 -1.26 -14.72 -6.46
C SER A 5 -0.02 -15.59 -6.26
N PHE A 6 1.18 -15.14 -6.65
CA PHE A 6 2.38 -15.95 -6.48
C PHE A 6 2.75 -16.18 -5.01
N ILE A 7 2.45 -15.21 -4.12
CA ILE A 7 2.74 -15.32 -2.67
C ILE A 7 1.93 -16.46 -2.03
N THR A 8 0.77 -16.78 -2.61
CA THR A 8 -0.12 -17.83 -2.10
C THR A 8 0.16 -19.20 -2.72
N ARG A 9 1.06 -19.30 -3.70
CA ARG A 9 1.41 -20.56 -4.38
C ARG A 9 2.68 -21.19 -3.80
N PRO A 10 2.79 -22.54 -3.75
CA PRO A 10 4.07 -23.18 -3.48
C PRO A 10 5.13 -22.76 -4.53
N PRO A 11 6.42 -22.60 -4.14
CA PRO A 11 7.00 -22.76 -2.81
C PRO A 11 6.94 -21.52 -1.90
N PHE A 12 6.40 -20.38 -2.39
CA PHE A 12 6.37 -19.12 -1.65
C PHE A 12 5.55 -19.22 -0.38
N HIS A 13 4.33 -19.75 -0.50
CA HIS A 13 3.43 -19.89 0.65
C HIS A 13 4.08 -20.66 1.81
N GLU A 14 4.70 -21.79 1.52
CA GLU A 14 5.37 -22.63 2.53
C GLU A 14 6.56 -21.90 3.17
N LYS A 15 7.35 -21.20 2.34
CA LYS A 15 8.50 -20.45 2.83
C LYS A 15 8.08 -19.28 3.71
N PHE A 16 7.03 -18.55 3.32
CA PHE A 16 6.45 -17.50 4.15
C PHE A 16 5.91 -18.06 5.47
N LEU A 17 5.17 -19.18 5.44
CA LEU A 17 4.67 -19.83 6.65
C LEU A 17 5.78 -20.22 7.63
N SER A 18 6.92 -20.69 7.13
CA SER A 18 8.06 -21.12 7.97
C SER A 18 8.91 -19.95 8.48
N THR A 19 8.83 -18.78 7.85
CA THR A 19 9.72 -17.64 8.15
C THR A 19 9.01 -16.50 8.87
N ILE A 20 7.70 -16.31 8.60
CA ILE A 20 6.91 -15.21 9.14
C ILE A 20 6.06 -15.70 10.29
N SER A 21 6.30 -15.15 11.46
CA SER A 21 5.48 -15.39 12.64
C SER A 21 4.13 -14.67 12.50
N ARG A 22 3.06 -15.34 12.88
CA ARG A 22 1.77 -14.67 13.06
C ARG A 22 1.67 -14.18 14.50
N PRO A 23 1.67 -12.86 14.72
CA PRO A 23 1.49 -12.33 16.06
C PRO A 23 0.09 -12.70 16.57
N TYR A 24 -0.04 -12.79 17.89
CA TYR A 24 -1.34 -12.97 18.53
C TYR A 24 -2.20 -11.73 18.24
N PHE A 25 -3.38 -11.96 17.70
CA PHE A 25 -4.34 -10.92 17.36
C PHE A 25 -5.71 -11.38 17.86
N ASN A 26 -6.12 -10.82 18.98
CA ASN A 26 -7.45 -11.03 19.54
C ASN A 26 -7.90 -9.68 20.12
N LEU A 27 -8.50 -8.87 19.25
CA LEU A 27 -9.00 -7.55 19.61
C LEU A 27 -10.51 -7.54 19.45
N ASP A 28 -11.19 -7.11 20.49
CA ASP A 28 -12.60 -6.82 20.47
C ASP A 28 -12.78 -5.32 20.20
N LYS A 29 -12.92 -4.97 18.94
CA LYS A 29 -13.20 -3.60 18.49
C LYS A 29 -14.54 -3.58 17.78
N PRO A 30 -15.42 -2.61 18.09
CA PRO A 30 -16.72 -2.53 17.43
C PRO A 30 -16.58 -2.26 15.93
N LEU A 31 -17.52 -2.77 15.16
CA LEU A 31 -17.72 -2.38 13.77
C LEU A 31 -18.43 -1.02 13.77
N LEU A 32 -17.69 0.06 13.47
CA LEU A 32 -18.20 1.43 13.56
C LEU A 32 -18.95 1.85 12.30
N ALA A 33 -18.47 1.45 11.11
CA ALA A 33 -19.12 1.70 9.82
C ALA A 33 -19.48 0.36 9.15
N PRO A 34 -20.66 -0.24 9.46
CA PRO A 34 -21.11 -1.45 8.78
C PRO A 34 -21.38 -1.16 7.29
N PRO A 35 -21.08 -2.11 6.38
CA PRO A 35 -21.34 -1.92 4.96
C PRO A 35 -22.80 -1.63 4.67
N LEU A 36 -23.10 -0.60 3.88
CA LEU A 36 -24.47 -0.25 3.49
C LEU A 36 -24.91 -0.96 2.20
N THR A 37 -23.95 -1.50 1.42
CA THR A 37 -24.21 -2.25 0.19
C THR A 37 -23.35 -3.52 0.14
N SER A 38 -23.53 -4.31 -0.92
CA SER A 38 -22.66 -5.45 -1.23
C SER A 38 -21.48 -5.09 -2.13
N ASN A 39 -21.28 -3.82 -2.47
CA ASN A 39 -20.24 -3.32 -3.37
C ASN A 39 -18.88 -3.19 -2.66
N TYR A 40 -18.52 -4.18 -1.84
CA TYR A 40 -17.36 -4.13 -0.94
C TYR A 40 -16.05 -3.75 -1.63
N GLN A 41 -15.81 -4.28 -2.83
CA GLN A 41 -14.58 -4.00 -3.59
C GLN A 41 -14.56 -2.57 -4.11
N LEU A 42 -15.68 -2.10 -4.67
CA LEU A 42 -15.83 -0.75 -5.19
C LEU A 42 -15.62 0.29 -4.08
N VAL A 43 -16.36 0.14 -2.98
CA VAL A 43 -16.24 1.01 -1.81
C VAL A 43 -14.83 0.98 -1.23
N GLY A 44 -14.18 -0.19 -1.19
CA GLY A 44 -12.81 -0.30 -0.70
C GLY A 44 -11.79 0.47 -1.56
N ILE A 45 -11.91 0.41 -2.89
CA ILE A 45 -11.04 1.16 -3.81
C ILE A 45 -11.34 2.66 -3.74
N ALA A 46 -12.62 3.05 -3.72
CA ALA A 46 -13.01 4.45 -3.61
C ALA A 46 -12.56 5.08 -2.28
N PHE A 47 -12.64 4.33 -1.17
CA PHE A 47 -12.11 4.77 0.12
C PHE A 47 -10.59 5.00 0.06
N ASP A 48 -9.83 4.14 -0.61
CA ASP A 48 -8.39 4.32 -0.80
C ASP A 48 -8.07 5.62 -1.55
N TYR A 49 -8.85 5.99 -2.59
CA TYR A 49 -8.73 7.30 -3.26
C TYR A 49 -9.00 8.46 -2.32
N LEU A 50 -10.12 8.43 -1.60
CA LEU A 50 -10.51 9.51 -0.68
C LEU A 50 -9.51 9.67 0.47
N LEU A 51 -9.03 8.56 1.03
CA LEU A 51 -8.01 8.60 2.08
C LEU A 51 -6.70 9.20 1.55
N ARG A 52 -6.26 8.84 0.35
CA ARG A 52 -5.06 9.46 -0.27
C ARG A 52 -5.23 10.95 -0.50
N PHE A 53 -6.40 11.41 -0.95
CA PHE A 53 -6.69 12.84 -1.10
C PHE A 53 -6.62 13.57 0.24
N TYR A 54 -7.20 13.00 1.27
CA TYR A 54 -7.12 13.54 2.62
C TYR A 54 -5.68 13.60 3.14
N LEU A 55 -4.92 12.52 2.96
CA LEU A 55 -3.53 12.42 3.43
C LEU A 55 -2.61 13.40 2.70
N GLU A 56 -2.82 13.61 1.41
CA GLU A 56 -2.06 14.59 0.63
C GLU A 56 -2.31 16.00 1.13
N ARG A 57 -3.55 16.31 1.50
CA ARG A 57 -3.91 17.61 2.05
C ARG A 57 -3.27 17.87 3.41
N ILE A 58 -3.26 16.90 4.33
CA ILE A 58 -2.72 17.10 5.69
C ILE A 58 -1.19 16.92 5.77
N ASN A 59 -0.56 16.27 4.78
CA ASN A 59 0.88 16.03 4.74
C ASN A 59 1.51 16.81 3.60
N VAL A 60 1.83 18.06 3.84
CA VAL A 60 2.48 18.93 2.84
C VAL A 60 3.81 18.33 2.39
N GLY A 61 3.98 18.15 1.07
CA GLY A 61 5.18 17.55 0.48
C GLY A 61 5.10 16.01 0.38
N SER A 62 3.93 15.41 0.64
CA SER A 62 3.67 14.02 0.30
C SER A 62 3.96 13.76 -1.19
N LYS A 63 4.38 12.52 -1.48
CA LYS A 63 4.62 12.07 -2.86
C LYS A 63 3.56 11.04 -3.21
N THR A 64 2.85 11.25 -4.32
CA THR A 64 1.82 10.35 -4.80
C THR A 64 2.18 9.75 -6.15
N SER A 65 1.84 8.49 -6.39
CA SER A 65 1.91 7.88 -7.71
C SER A 65 0.73 8.30 -8.59
N GLU A 66 0.85 8.13 -9.89
CA GLU A 66 -0.26 8.30 -10.85
C GLU A 66 -1.47 7.45 -10.41
N TRP A 67 -2.66 7.91 -10.71
CA TRP A 67 -3.87 7.17 -10.36
C TRP A 67 -4.00 5.91 -11.21
N ALA A 68 -4.30 4.78 -10.60
CA ALA A 68 -4.52 3.54 -11.34
C ALA A 68 -5.71 3.62 -12.31
N ALA A 69 -6.68 4.52 -12.05
CA ALA A 69 -7.76 4.86 -12.94
C ALA A 69 -7.27 5.43 -14.29
N GLU A 70 -6.14 6.16 -14.32
CA GLU A 70 -5.56 6.69 -15.56
C GLU A 70 -5.12 5.56 -16.50
N GLU A 71 -4.51 4.51 -15.96
CA GLU A 71 -4.20 3.31 -16.75
C GLU A 71 -5.48 2.62 -17.23
N GLY A 72 -6.57 2.65 -16.44
CA GLY A 72 -7.88 2.13 -16.85
C GLY A 72 -8.43 2.86 -18.07
N VAL A 73 -8.34 4.19 -18.09
CA VAL A 73 -8.77 5.01 -19.24
C VAL A 73 -7.90 4.73 -20.48
N ILE A 74 -6.58 4.63 -20.33
CA ILE A 74 -5.65 4.32 -21.44
C ILE A 74 -6.01 2.99 -22.10
N LEU A 75 -6.46 1.99 -21.34
CA LEU A 75 -6.89 0.70 -21.90
C LEU A 75 -8.17 0.77 -22.73
N LEU A 76 -8.96 1.85 -22.59
CA LEU A 76 -10.17 2.10 -23.38
C LEU A 76 -9.89 2.93 -24.63
N GLU A 77 -8.65 3.44 -24.79
CA GLU A 77 -8.26 4.22 -25.96
C GLU A 77 -8.35 3.37 -27.22
N PRO A 78 -9.14 3.79 -28.25
CA PRO A 78 -9.27 3.02 -29.47
C PRO A 78 -7.97 3.07 -30.29
N MET A 79 -7.69 2.01 -31.04
CA MET A 79 -6.51 1.98 -31.93
C MET A 79 -6.63 3.01 -33.06
N GLU A 80 -7.86 3.27 -33.55
CA GLU A 80 -8.16 4.26 -34.59
C GLU A 80 -9.47 4.99 -34.25
N GLY A 81 -9.50 6.31 -34.48
CA GLY A 81 -10.67 7.15 -34.24
C GLY A 81 -10.93 7.49 -32.76
N THR A 82 -12.16 7.88 -32.45
CA THR A 82 -12.64 8.14 -31.09
C THR A 82 -13.68 7.12 -30.68
N SER A 83 -13.79 6.84 -29.39
CA SER A 83 -14.80 5.98 -28.79
C SER A 83 -15.59 6.78 -27.78
N ASP A 84 -16.92 6.75 -27.88
CA ASP A 84 -17.83 7.40 -26.92
C ASP A 84 -17.51 6.95 -25.47
N THR A 85 -17.23 5.67 -25.26
CA THR A 85 -16.81 5.11 -23.98
C THR A 85 -15.50 5.71 -23.46
N TYR A 86 -14.50 5.87 -24.34
CA TYR A 86 -13.23 6.50 -23.98
C TYR A 86 -13.41 7.97 -23.59
N GLU A 87 -14.18 8.74 -24.40
CA GLU A 87 -14.44 10.15 -24.15
C GLU A 87 -15.17 10.36 -22.81
N LYS A 88 -16.16 9.52 -22.50
CA LYS A 88 -16.86 9.54 -21.20
C LYS A 88 -15.92 9.18 -20.03
N ALA A 89 -15.15 8.12 -20.17
CA ALA A 89 -14.18 7.73 -19.16
C ALA A 89 -13.15 8.85 -18.88
N GLN A 90 -12.66 9.50 -19.95
CA GLN A 90 -11.76 10.64 -19.84
C GLN A 90 -12.44 11.85 -19.15
N SER A 91 -13.71 12.14 -19.48
CA SER A 91 -14.47 13.20 -18.82
C SER A 91 -14.60 12.96 -17.31
N HIS A 92 -14.95 11.74 -16.89
CA HIS A 92 -15.04 11.39 -15.47
C HIS A 92 -13.68 11.54 -14.75
N LEU A 93 -12.59 11.16 -15.41
CA LEU A 93 -11.24 11.34 -14.87
C LEU A 93 -10.89 12.82 -14.68
N ASP A 94 -11.23 13.66 -15.67
CA ASP A 94 -10.94 15.10 -15.63
C ASP A 94 -11.80 15.82 -14.59
N ASP A 95 -13.04 15.43 -14.42
CA ASP A 95 -13.94 15.97 -13.38
C ASP A 95 -13.46 15.54 -11.98
N ALA A 96 -13.02 14.29 -11.82
CA ALA A 96 -12.41 13.84 -10.58
C ALA A 96 -11.16 14.66 -10.23
N ARG A 97 -10.31 15.01 -11.21
CA ARG A 97 -9.13 15.86 -11.01
C ARG A 97 -9.51 17.27 -10.53
N LYS A 98 -10.55 17.87 -11.11
CA LYS A 98 -11.03 19.21 -10.68
C LYS A 98 -11.53 19.18 -9.24
N LEU A 99 -12.38 18.20 -8.91
CA LEU A 99 -12.93 18.04 -7.55
C LEU A 99 -11.83 17.74 -6.52
N TYR A 100 -10.88 16.88 -6.86
CA TYR A 100 -9.70 16.64 -6.04
C TYR A 100 -8.88 17.91 -5.80
N GLN A 101 -8.62 18.72 -6.82
CA GLN A 101 -7.89 20.00 -6.68
C GLN A 101 -8.62 20.97 -5.76
N SER A 102 -9.95 21.09 -5.87
CA SER A 102 -10.75 21.90 -4.95
C SER A 102 -10.63 21.39 -3.52
N TYR A 103 -10.74 20.06 -3.32
CA TYR A 103 -10.61 19.44 -2.00
C TYR A 103 -9.25 19.69 -1.35
N ILE A 104 -8.15 19.61 -2.10
CA ILE A 104 -6.82 19.93 -1.57
C ILE A 104 -6.75 21.35 -1.05
N GLN A 105 -7.46 22.29 -1.68
CA GLN A 105 -7.45 23.71 -1.28
C GLN A 105 -8.36 23.99 -0.08
N ASP A 106 -9.59 23.53 -0.12
CA ASP A 106 -10.64 23.90 0.85
C ASP A 106 -10.91 22.84 1.94
N GLY A 107 -10.69 21.57 1.63
CA GLY A 107 -10.89 20.44 2.54
C GLY A 107 -12.35 19.99 2.70
N PHE A 108 -13.27 20.47 1.87
CA PHE A 108 -14.67 20.07 1.95
C PHE A 108 -14.92 18.74 1.24
N LEU A 109 -15.22 17.70 2.00
CA LEU A 109 -15.63 16.39 1.47
C LEU A 109 -17.08 16.47 0.98
N THR A 110 -17.27 16.77 -0.31
CA THR A 110 -18.60 16.86 -0.95
C THR A 110 -19.05 15.50 -1.49
N ASP A 111 -20.36 15.34 -1.75
CA ASP A 111 -20.92 14.12 -2.36
C ASP A 111 -20.42 13.94 -3.79
N GLU A 112 -20.17 15.04 -4.51
CA GLU A 112 -19.59 15.01 -5.85
C GLU A 112 -18.15 14.43 -5.83
N LEU A 113 -17.33 14.81 -4.85
CA LEU A 113 -15.99 14.24 -4.71
C LEU A 113 -16.04 12.75 -4.35
N ILE A 114 -16.96 12.35 -3.47
CA ILE A 114 -17.16 10.93 -3.12
C ILE A 114 -17.62 10.15 -4.35
N SER A 115 -18.56 10.70 -5.12
CA SER A 115 -19.04 10.11 -6.38
C SER A 115 -17.92 10.00 -7.43
N ALA A 116 -17.06 11.02 -7.51
CA ALA A 116 -15.89 10.98 -8.37
C ALA A 116 -14.90 9.87 -7.95
N ALA A 117 -14.70 9.65 -6.65
CA ALA A 117 -13.86 8.54 -6.16
C ALA A 117 -14.45 7.16 -6.51
N LEU A 118 -15.78 7.00 -6.49
CA LEU A 118 -16.46 5.80 -6.99
C LEU A 118 -16.22 5.61 -8.49
N SER A 119 -16.32 6.67 -9.29
CA SER A 119 -16.01 6.62 -10.73
C SER A 119 -14.55 6.22 -10.98
N LEU A 120 -13.58 6.77 -10.21
CA LEU A 120 -12.18 6.35 -10.28
C LEU A 120 -12.02 4.86 -9.93
N ALA A 121 -12.76 4.37 -8.94
CA ALA A 121 -12.72 2.95 -8.55
C ALA A 121 -13.26 2.03 -9.66
N HIS A 122 -14.30 2.43 -10.39
CA HIS A 122 -14.79 1.71 -11.57
C HIS A 122 -13.74 1.68 -12.69
N LEU A 123 -13.11 2.81 -13.01
CA LEU A 123 -12.04 2.90 -14.01
C LEU A 123 -10.83 2.03 -13.63
N GLU A 124 -10.44 2.01 -12.36
CA GLU A 124 -9.40 1.10 -11.88
C GLU A 124 -9.83 -0.36 -11.96
N GLY A 125 -11.11 -0.66 -11.71
CA GLY A 125 -11.70 -1.99 -11.86
C GLY A 125 -11.58 -2.51 -13.31
N ALA A 126 -11.81 -1.65 -14.29
CA ALA A 126 -11.61 -1.96 -15.71
C ALA A 126 -10.18 -2.39 -16.02
N ARG A 127 -9.17 -1.70 -15.45
CA ARG A 127 -7.77 -2.10 -15.56
C ARG A 127 -7.50 -3.50 -15.00
N ARG A 128 -8.15 -3.87 -13.92
CA ARG A 128 -7.93 -5.15 -13.23
C ARG A 128 -8.61 -6.32 -13.93
N SER A 129 -9.83 -6.11 -14.43
CA SER A 129 -10.66 -7.15 -15.04
C SER A 129 -10.47 -7.29 -16.55
N GLY A 130 -9.95 -6.23 -17.23
CA GLY A 130 -9.95 -6.12 -18.67
C GLY A 130 -11.35 -5.90 -19.27
N ALA A 131 -12.38 -5.69 -18.43
CA ALA A 131 -13.75 -5.44 -18.83
C ALA A 131 -14.21 -4.11 -18.21
N PHE A 132 -14.91 -3.32 -19.03
CA PHE A 132 -15.48 -2.04 -18.61
C PHE A 132 -16.96 -1.98 -19.02
N ASN A 133 -17.79 -1.59 -18.10
CA ASN A 133 -19.21 -1.36 -18.34
C ASN A 133 -19.53 0.12 -18.09
N GLU A 134 -19.84 0.86 -19.12
CA GLU A 134 -20.16 2.28 -19.06
C GLU A 134 -21.34 2.58 -18.13
N ALA A 135 -22.33 1.68 -18.06
CA ALA A 135 -23.49 1.86 -17.19
C ALA A 135 -23.10 1.99 -15.71
N ASP A 136 -21.97 1.38 -15.30
CA ASP A 136 -21.48 1.45 -13.92
C ASP A 136 -20.98 2.85 -13.54
N LEU A 137 -20.58 3.70 -14.51
CA LEU A 137 -20.22 5.11 -14.26
C LEU A 137 -21.47 6.01 -14.12
N MET A 138 -22.57 5.60 -14.73
CA MET A 138 -23.80 6.42 -14.81
C MET A 138 -24.77 6.17 -13.64
N THR A 139 -24.60 5.06 -12.91
CA THR A 139 -25.54 4.62 -11.87
C THR A 139 -24.80 4.38 -10.55
N LEU A 140 -24.43 5.48 -9.89
CA LEU A 140 -23.85 5.38 -8.55
C LEU A 140 -24.97 5.16 -7.51
N ASP A 141 -24.75 4.22 -6.61
CA ASP A 141 -25.68 3.97 -5.48
C ASP A 141 -25.42 5.02 -4.38
N GLU A 142 -26.43 5.80 -4.02
CA GLU A 142 -26.34 6.81 -2.95
C GLU A 142 -25.92 6.19 -1.60
N ARG A 143 -26.19 4.90 -1.40
CA ARG A 143 -25.74 4.19 -0.19
C ARG A 143 -24.23 3.96 -0.18
N ASP A 144 -23.57 3.79 -1.36
CA ASP A 144 -22.11 3.72 -1.45
C ASP A 144 -21.49 5.08 -1.09
N VAL A 145 -22.13 6.19 -1.50
CA VAL A 145 -21.72 7.55 -1.11
C VAL A 145 -21.82 7.73 0.41
N ALA A 146 -22.95 7.30 1.01
CA ALA A 146 -23.15 7.36 2.46
C ALA A 146 -22.16 6.48 3.21
N ASP A 147 -21.88 5.25 2.75
CA ASP A 147 -20.89 4.32 3.33
C ASP A 147 -19.48 4.96 3.33
N LEU A 148 -19.07 5.56 2.22
CA LEU A 148 -17.78 6.25 2.11
C LEU A 148 -17.68 7.46 3.03
N ARG A 149 -18.76 8.22 3.21
CA ARG A 149 -18.81 9.34 4.15
C ARG A 149 -18.63 8.86 5.59
N GLU A 150 -19.29 7.77 5.98
CA GLU A 150 -19.08 7.16 7.30
C GLU A 150 -17.63 6.68 7.48
N LEU A 151 -17.07 5.99 6.51
CA LEU A 151 -15.69 5.53 6.55
C LEU A 151 -14.69 6.68 6.71
N MET A 152 -14.87 7.78 5.97
CA MET A 152 -14.00 8.97 6.08
C MET A 152 -14.12 9.66 7.44
N SER A 153 -15.30 9.62 8.08
CA SER A 153 -15.50 10.18 9.43
C SER A 153 -14.71 9.44 10.52
N LEU A 154 -14.32 8.19 10.28
CA LEU A 154 -13.55 7.37 11.21
C LEU A 154 -12.03 7.57 11.10
N VAL A 155 -11.56 8.30 10.08
CA VAL A 155 -10.13 8.55 9.88
C VAL A 155 -9.59 9.46 10.97
N GLN A 156 -8.63 8.97 11.73
CA GLN A 156 -8.00 9.75 12.79
C GLN A 156 -6.70 10.39 12.27
N GLU A 157 -6.66 11.72 12.23
CA GLU A 157 -5.53 12.48 11.69
C GLU A 157 -4.18 12.09 12.30
N HIS A 158 -4.16 11.85 13.64
CA HIS A 158 -2.93 11.53 14.36
C HIS A 158 -2.29 10.18 13.96
N ASP A 159 -3.07 9.25 13.38
CA ASP A 159 -2.55 7.97 12.89
C ASP A 159 -1.74 8.15 11.58
N PHE A 160 -2.03 9.22 10.84
CA PHE A 160 -1.57 9.43 9.48
C PHE A 160 -0.77 10.72 9.26
N THR A 161 -0.61 11.56 10.28
CA THR A 161 0.26 12.75 10.19
C THR A 161 1.72 12.33 10.12
N SER A 162 2.41 12.77 9.07
CA SER A 162 3.81 12.49 8.84
C SER A 162 4.70 13.57 9.44
N ARG A 163 5.90 13.18 9.92
CA ARG A 163 6.94 14.09 10.41
C ARG A 163 8.16 14.15 9.49
N LYS A 164 8.33 13.15 8.63
CA LYS A 164 9.52 13.00 7.79
C LYS A 164 9.16 12.75 6.34
N ALA A 165 8.28 11.78 6.08
CA ALA A 165 7.92 11.39 4.72
C ALA A 165 6.53 10.75 4.66
N CYS A 166 5.81 11.07 3.59
CA CYS A 166 4.52 10.49 3.27
C CYS A 166 4.51 10.10 1.79
N TYR A 167 4.36 8.80 1.52
CA TYR A 167 4.29 8.25 0.18
C TYR A 167 2.92 7.56 0.01
N LEU A 168 2.17 8.02 -0.97
CA LEU A 168 0.81 7.58 -1.27
C LEU A 168 0.82 6.69 -2.50
N SER A 169 0.32 5.47 -2.36
CA SER A 169 0.34 4.44 -3.41
C SER A 169 1.73 4.19 -4.02
N PRO A 170 2.80 4.04 -3.19
CA PRO A 170 4.15 3.86 -3.70
C PRO A 170 4.25 2.57 -4.52
N THR A 171 4.86 2.68 -5.70
CA THR A 171 5.10 1.55 -6.62
C THR A 171 6.52 1.03 -6.46
N PHE A 172 6.68 -0.28 -6.44
CA PHE A 172 8.00 -0.92 -6.37
C PHE A 172 8.45 -1.35 -7.78
N GLY A 173 9.55 -0.80 -8.22
CA GLY A 173 10.20 -0.84 -9.52
C GLY A 173 9.81 -1.95 -10.50
N SER A 174 10.42 -3.14 -10.40
CA SER A 174 10.31 -4.18 -11.43
C SER A 174 8.98 -4.94 -11.44
N THR A 175 8.30 -5.01 -10.30
CA THR A 175 7.07 -5.81 -10.14
C THR A 175 5.80 -5.01 -10.40
N ARG A 176 5.90 -3.68 -10.47
CA ARG A 176 4.75 -2.75 -10.48
C ARG A 176 3.74 -3.07 -9.37
N SER A 177 4.22 -3.61 -8.25
CA SER A 177 3.41 -3.82 -7.05
C SER A 177 3.29 -2.52 -6.31
N ASN A 178 2.08 -2.18 -5.86
CA ASN A 178 1.82 -0.96 -5.11
C ASN A 178 1.48 -1.33 -3.66
N ALA A 179 2.14 -0.68 -2.71
CA ALA A 179 1.61 -0.59 -1.35
C ALA A 179 0.60 0.55 -1.27
N ASP A 180 -0.23 0.55 -0.23
CA ASP A 180 -1.21 1.61 -0.09
C ASP A 180 -0.53 2.89 0.42
N LEU A 181 0.22 2.82 1.54
CA LEU A 181 0.86 3.99 2.14
C LEU A 181 2.23 3.64 2.76
N ILE A 182 3.15 4.61 2.72
CA ILE A 182 4.31 4.65 3.61
C ILE A 182 4.31 6.00 4.30
N ILE A 183 4.20 6.01 5.64
CA ILE A 183 4.21 7.22 6.46
C ILE A 183 5.30 7.07 7.52
N ASP A 184 6.31 7.93 7.44
CA ASP A 184 7.53 7.88 8.26
C ASP A 184 8.18 6.49 8.20
N ASP A 185 8.19 5.74 9.29
CA ASP A 185 8.72 4.38 9.39
C ASP A 185 7.66 3.27 9.29
N LYS A 186 6.43 3.61 8.89
CA LYS A 186 5.29 2.69 8.81
C LYS A 186 4.96 2.34 7.36
N LEU A 187 4.92 1.06 7.04
CA LEU A 187 4.31 0.53 5.82
C LEU A 187 2.89 0.10 6.15
N ILE A 188 1.90 0.75 5.57
CA ILE A 188 0.48 0.61 5.93
C ILE A 188 -0.30 0.00 4.76
N ASP A 189 -1.11 -1.00 5.05
CA ASP A 189 -2.07 -1.62 4.14
C ASP A 189 -3.50 -1.33 4.64
N ILE A 190 -4.38 -0.90 3.74
CA ILE A 190 -5.75 -0.51 4.06
C ILE A 190 -6.69 -1.69 3.83
N LYS A 191 -7.52 -1.99 4.80
CA LYS A 191 -8.53 -3.06 4.73
C LYS A 191 -9.91 -2.52 5.08
N THR A 192 -10.75 -2.37 4.03
CA THR A 192 -12.14 -1.98 4.16
C THR A 192 -13.03 -3.23 4.29
N THR A 193 -12.85 -3.95 5.39
CA THR A 193 -13.57 -5.18 5.71
C THR A 193 -14.37 -5.05 7.01
N LYS A 194 -15.52 -5.72 7.08
CA LYS A 194 -16.30 -5.81 8.32
C LYS A 194 -15.64 -6.70 9.39
N ASP A 195 -14.78 -7.63 8.95
CA ASP A 195 -14.17 -8.59 9.85
C ASP A 195 -12.81 -8.05 10.33
N LEU A 196 -12.68 -7.93 11.65
CA LEU A 196 -11.41 -7.53 12.29
C LEU A 196 -10.53 -8.78 12.47
N VAL A 197 -9.91 -9.21 11.37
CA VAL A 197 -9.08 -10.42 11.36
C VAL A 197 -7.71 -10.14 10.77
N LEU A 198 -6.67 -10.50 11.49
CA LEU A 198 -5.30 -10.50 10.98
C LEU A 198 -5.08 -11.77 10.14
N ASP A 199 -5.45 -11.73 8.86
CA ASP A 199 -5.23 -12.82 7.93
C ASP A 199 -3.73 -12.96 7.60
N ARG A 200 -3.23 -14.19 7.51
CA ARG A 200 -1.85 -14.48 7.10
C ARG A 200 -1.52 -13.90 5.72
N ARG A 201 -2.49 -13.86 4.81
CA ARG A 201 -2.32 -13.27 3.47
C ARG A 201 -1.98 -11.79 3.54
N HIS A 202 -2.56 -11.04 4.47
CA HIS A 202 -2.24 -9.63 4.69
C HIS A 202 -0.80 -9.47 5.19
N LEU A 203 -0.36 -10.32 6.12
CA LEU A 203 1.02 -10.30 6.61
C LEU A 203 2.02 -10.67 5.50
N HIS A 204 1.73 -11.70 4.71
CA HIS A 204 2.59 -12.08 3.58
C HIS A 204 2.69 -10.94 2.55
N GLN A 205 1.58 -10.27 2.24
CA GLN A 205 1.56 -9.12 1.33
C GLN A 205 2.44 -7.97 1.86
N LEU A 206 2.29 -7.60 3.11
CA LEU A 206 3.06 -6.52 3.72
C LEU A 206 4.55 -6.85 3.84
N VAL A 207 4.91 -8.08 4.22
CA VAL A 207 6.31 -8.52 4.23
C VAL A 207 6.88 -8.56 2.82
N HIS A 208 6.09 -8.97 1.83
CA HIS A 208 6.49 -8.90 0.42
C HIS A 208 6.79 -7.45 0.00
N TYR A 209 5.92 -6.50 0.32
CA TYR A 209 6.16 -5.08 0.04
C TYR A 209 7.41 -4.54 0.77
N TYR A 210 7.61 -4.92 2.03
CA TYR A 210 8.81 -4.58 2.77
C TYR A 210 10.09 -5.08 2.09
N ILE A 211 10.07 -6.30 1.56
CA ILE A 211 11.21 -6.87 0.82
C ILE A 211 11.43 -6.09 -0.48
N LEU A 212 10.38 -5.85 -1.26
CA LEU A 212 10.48 -5.08 -2.50
C LEU A 212 11.00 -3.66 -2.25
N LEU A 213 10.44 -2.98 -1.26
CA LEU A 213 10.91 -1.67 -0.81
C LEU A 213 12.40 -1.70 -0.48
N SER A 214 12.84 -2.71 0.26
CA SER A 214 14.24 -2.87 0.68
C SER A 214 15.19 -3.20 -0.48
N LEU A 215 14.71 -3.81 -1.55
CA LEU A 215 15.51 -4.24 -2.69
C LEU A 215 15.50 -3.24 -3.85
N GLU A 216 14.39 -2.58 -4.09
CA GLU A 216 14.14 -1.83 -5.33
C GLU A 216 13.88 -0.35 -5.08
N GLY A 217 13.52 0.04 -3.86
CA GLY A 217 13.07 1.39 -3.56
C GLY A 217 11.66 1.67 -4.08
N ILE A 218 11.35 2.94 -4.27
CA ILE A 218 10.05 3.42 -4.72
C ILE A 218 10.18 4.03 -6.11
N ASP A 219 9.25 3.69 -7.00
CA ASP A 219 9.09 4.27 -8.32
C ASP A 219 7.86 5.19 -8.33
N PHE A 220 8.00 6.44 -8.76
CA PHE A 220 6.93 7.42 -8.89
C PHE A 220 6.54 7.70 -10.34
N GLY A 221 6.73 6.72 -11.25
CA GLY A 221 6.40 6.83 -12.65
C GLY A 221 7.59 7.13 -13.56
N ARG A 222 7.31 7.34 -14.86
CA ARG A 222 8.27 7.28 -15.99
C ARG A 222 9.51 8.18 -15.90
N LYS A 223 9.64 9.06 -14.90
CA LYS A 223 10.72 10.08 -14.86
C LYS A 223 11.47 10.20 -13.54
N ARG A 224 11.11 9.44 -12.49
CA ARG A 224 11.77 9.57 -11.18
C ARG A 224 12.04 8.21 -10.56
N HIS A 225 13.20 7.67 -10.82
CA HIS A 225 13.77 6.59 -10.02
C HIS A 225 14.34 7.20 -8.74
N ILE A 226 13.71 6.96 -7.60
CA ILE A 226 14.26 7.31 -6.31
C ILE A 226 15.11 6.12 -5.86
N ASN A 227 16.40 6.36 -5.73
CA ASN A 227 17.31 5.37 -5.20
C ASN A 227 16.96 5.15 -3.72
N TYR A 228 16.56 3.94 -3.35
CA TYR A 228 16.15 3.57 -1.98
C TYR A 228 17.09 4.11 -0.90
N PHE A 229 18.40 4.15 -1.20
CA PHE A 229 19.44 4.52 -0.23
C PHE A 229 19.53 6.02 0.08
N GLU A 230 18.91 6.88 -0.72
CA GLU A 230 19.08 8.33 -0.63
C GLU A 230 17.87 9.06 -0.05
N GLU A 231 16.66 8.52 -0.18
CA GLU A 231 15.43 9.26 0.16
C GLU A 231 14.39 8.49 0.98
N VAL A 232 14.52 7.18 1.19
CA VAL A 232 13.45 6.40 1.82
C VAL A 232 13.64 6.34 3.33
N CYS A 233 12.56 6.64 4.05
CA CYS A 233 12.47 6.39 5.48
C CYS A 233 12.69 4.89 5.76
N GLU A 234 13.50 4.61 6.77
CA GLU A 234 13.75 3.25 7.22
C GLU A 234 12.47 2.69 7.85
N VAL A 235 11.73 1.88 7.09
CA VAL A 235 10.51 1.23 7.57
C VAL A 235 10.87 0.23 8.67
N SER A 236 10.32 0.41 9.84
CA SER A 236 10.48 -0.45 11.00
C SER A 236 9.19 -1.12 11.45
N GLN A 237 8.07 -0.63 10.95
CA GLN A 237 6.74 -1.05 11.35
C GLN A 237 5.89 -1.43 10.14
N ILE A 238 5.12 -2.50 10.31
CA ILE A 238 4.10 -2.96 9.37
C ILE A 238 2.75 -2.74 10.01
N CYS A 239 1.85 -2.06 9.30
CA CYS A 239 0.57 -1.67 9.84
C CYS A 239 -0.58 -2.12 8.93
N ILE A 240 -1.74 -2.38 9.53
CA ILE A 240 -3.00 -2.59 8.82
C ILE A 240 -4.01 -1.60 9.37
N TYR A 241 -4.58 -0.79 8.49
CA TYR A 241 -5.68 0.08 8.83
C TYR A 241 -7.02 -0.59 8.51
N PHE A 242 -7.73 -0.97 9.55
CA PHE A 242 -9.09 -1.52 9.46
C PHE A 242 -10.08 -0.36 9.44
N SER A 243 -10.41 0.13 8.24
CA SER A 243 -11.14 1.38 8.05
C SER A 243 -12.54 1.38 8.68
N ARG A 244 -13.27 0.24 8.60
CA ARG A 244 -14.60 0.10 9.20
C ARG A 244 -14.62 0.08 10.72
N HIS A 245 -13.45 -0.08 11.33
CA HIS A 245 -13.24 -0.04 12.78
C HIS A 245 -12.52 1.23 13.23
N GLY A 246 -12.11 2.11 12.31
CA GLY A 246 -11.29 3.29 12.61
C GLY A 246 -10.01 2.92 13.37
N TYR A 247 -9.37 1.78 13.04
CA TYR A 247 -8.31 1.21 13.84
C TYR A 247 -7.04 0.90 13.03
N LEU A 248 -5.93 1.52 13.43
CA LEU A 248 -4.59 1.23 12.90
C LEU A 248 -3.89 0.20 13.80
N HIS A 249 -3.73 -1.02 13.28
CA HIS A 249 -2.95 -2.06 13.94
C HIS A 249 -1.48 -1.97 13.52
N THR A 250 -0.58 -1.84 14.50
CA THR A 250 0.85 -1.67 14.25
C THR A 250 1.66 -2.83 14.81
N MET A 251 2.57 -3.37 14.00
CA MET A 251 3.46 -4.47 14.33
C MET A 251 4.91 -4.08 14.00
N LYS A 252 5.87 -4.44 14.83
CA LYS A 252 7.29 -4.28 14.49
C LYS A 252 7.69 -5.38 13.51
N ILE A 253 8.47 -5.04 12.50
CA ILE A 253 8.97 -6.03 11.53
C ILE A 253 9.79 -7.14 12.22
N THR A 254 10.49 -6.81 13.30
CA THR A 254 11.27 -7.75 14.12
C THR A 254 10.42 -8.78 14.87
N ASP A 255 9.15 -8.49 15.10
CA ASP A 255 8.22 -9.41 15.76
C ASP A 255 7.59 -10.38 14.74
N LEU A 256 7.60 -9.99 13.46
CA LEU A 256 7.10 -10.81 12.35
C LEU A 256 8.17 -11.73 11.78
N ILE A 257 9.41 -11.25 11.71
CA ILE A 257 10.51 -11.98 11.07
C ILE A 257 11.68 -12.04 12.05
N ASN A 258 12.15 -13.26 12.32
CA ASN A 258 13.38 -13.41 13.06
C ASN A 258 14.54 -12.80 12.27
N SER A 259 15.20 -11.83 12.87
CA SER A 259 16.34 -11.12 12.26
C SER A 259 17.49 -12.03 11.83
N GLU A 260 17.63 -13.23 12.43
CA GLU A 260 18.64 -14.22 12.05
C GLU A 260 18.25 -14.95 10.75
N SER A 261 16.96 -15.17 10.50
CA SER A 261 16.44 -15.82 9.30
C SER A 261 16.21 -14.87 8.13
N LEU A 262 16.09 -13.56 8.38
CA LEU A 262 15.78 -12.56 7.36
C LEU A 262 16.79 -12.55 6.19
N PRO A 263 18.13 -12.56 6.39
CA PRO A 263 19.08 -12.56 5.28
C PRO A 263 18.94 -13.79 4.38
N GLY A 264 18.74 -14.96 4.96
CA GLY A 264 18.53 -16.21 4.21
C GLY A 264 17.21 -16.22 3.46
N PHE A 265 16.16 -15.67 4.07
CA PHE A 265 14.85 -15.55 3.44
C PHE A 265 14.87 -14.60 2.24
N VAL A 266 15.48 -13.42 2.36
CA VAL A 266 15.59 -12.45 1.27
C VAL A 266 16.47 -13.00 0.14
N LYS A 267 17.57 -13.69 0.45
CA LYS A 267 18.39 -14.35 -0.56
C LYS A 267 17.56 -15.37 -1.35
N TRP A 268 16.86 -16.27 -0.66
CA TRP A 268 15.97 -17.25 -1.28
C TRP A 268 14.88 -16.56 -2.13
N TYR A 269 14.28 -15.49 -1.63
CA TYR A 269 13.25 -14.72 -2.32
C TYR A 269 13.78 -14.19 -3.67
N ILE A 270 14.96 -13.55 -3.68
CA ILE A 270 15.59 -13.04 -4.90
C ILE A 270 15.86 -14.18 -5.89
N GLU A 271 16.47 -15.29 -5.43
CA GLU A 271 16.82 -16.43 -6.27
C GLU A 271 15.59 -17.10 -6.90
N THR A 272 14.43 -17.01 -6.23
CA THR A 272 13.20 -17.66 -6.68
C THR A 272 12.33 -16.74 -7.56
N THR A 273 12.39 -15.41 -7.33
CA THR A 273 11.54 -14.46 -8.06
C THR A 273 12.17 -13.90 -9.33
N ARG A 274 13.48 -14.05 -9.51
CA ARG A 274 14.21 -13.35 -10.58
C ARG A 274 15.04 -14.31 -11.42
N PRO A 275 15.00 -14.16 -12.77
CA PRO A 275 15.93 -14.89 -13.66
C PRO A 275 17.39 -14.49 -13.38
N LEU A 276 18.29 -15.45 -13.44
CA LEU A 276 19.71 -15.30 -13.07
C LEU A 276 20.53 -14.34 -13.94
N GLU A 277 20.01 -13.87 -15.08
CA GLU A 277 20.75 -13.15 -16.14
C GLU A 277 20.51 -11.63 -16.19
N ASP A 278 19.79 -11.05 -15.20
CA ASP A 278 19.45 -9.62 -15.24
C ASP A 278 20.53 -8.78 -14.53
N GLU A 279 21.08 -7.73 -15.20
CA GLU A 279 21.99 -6.74 -14.62
C GLU A 279 21.44 -6.08 -13.34
N ARG A 280 20.10 -5.94 -13.27
CA ARG A 280 19.38 -5.52 -12.06
C ARG A 280 19.61 -6.47 -10.88
N LEU A 281 19.81 -7.76 -11.14
CA LEU A 281 20.12 -8.76 -10.10
C LEU A 281 21.48 -8.49 -9.44
N ALA A 282 22.47 -8.08 -10.22
CA ALA A 282 23.79 -7.69 -9.70
C ALA A 282 23.69 -6.46 -8.80
N TYR A 283 22.87 -5.47 -9.19
CA TYR A 283 22.58 -4.29 -8.39
C TYR A 283 21.82 -4.67 -7.10
N CYS A 284 20.78 -5.48 -7.18
CA CYS A 284 20.03 -5.95 -6.00
C CYS A 284 20.88 -6.78 -5.05
N ARG A 285 21.79 -7.63 -5.56
CA ARG A 285 22.76 -8.35 -4.73
C ARG A 285 23.72 -7.43 -4.00
N LYS A 286 24.17 -6.36 -4.65
CA LYS A 286 25.04 -5.33 -4.05
C LYS A 286 24.26 -4.54 -2.98
N ALA A 287 23.06 -4.10 -3.31
CA ALA A 287 22.17 -3.39 -2.40
C ALA A 287 21.82 -4.25 -1.18
N PHE A 288 21.42 -5.51 -1.41
CA PHE A 288 21.15 -6.48 -0.36
C PHE A 288 22.38 -6.73 0.54
N GLY A 289 23.56 -6.88 -0.05
CA GLY A 289 24.80 -7.04 0.72
C GLY A 289 25.10 -5.84 1.63
N LEU A 290 24.65 -4.63 1.27
CA LEU A 290 24.76 -3.43 2.10
C LEU A 290 23.70 -3.41 3.21
N VAL A 291 22.45 -3.72 2.89
CA VAL A 291 21.34 -3.80 3.86
C VAL A 291 21.59 -4.92 4.88
N ALA A 292 21.96 -6.11 4.43
CA ALA A 292 22.30 -7.22 5.32
C ALA A 292 23.46 -6.88 6.25
N ARG A 293 24.51 -6.21 5.74
CA ARG A 293 25.64 -5.74 6.56
C ARG A 293 25.23 -4.68 7.57
N LYS A 294 24.33 -3.76 7.20
CA LYS A 294 23.79 -2.74 8.10
C LYS A 294 22.99 -3.40 9.22
N ILE A 295 22.04 -4.27 8.88
CA ILE A 295 21.22 -5.02 9.85
C ILE A 295 22.10 -5.83 10.81
N VAL A 296 23.10 -6.55 10.30
CA VAL A 296 24.04 -7.32 11.14
C VAL A 296 24.85 -6.41 12.07
N LYS A 297 25.32 -5.25 11.60
CA LYS A 297 25.99 -4.25 12.45
C LYS A 297 25.13 -3.73 13.57
N GLU A 298 23.88 -3.39 13.27
CA GLU A 298 22.92 -2.88 14.25
C GLU A 298 22.57 -3.95 15.30
N MET A 299 22.39 -5.20 14.88
CA MET A 299 22.18 -6.33 15.78
C MET A 299 23.38 -6.55 16.71
N GLN A 300 24.59 -6.49 16.18
CA GLN A 300 25.81 -6.61 17.00
C GLN A 300 25.95 -5.46 18.00
N ALA A 301 25.60 -4.22 17.59
CA ALA A 301 25.59 -3.06 18.47
C ALA A 301 24.54 -3.20 19.59
N ALA A 302 23.33 -3.69 19.26
CA ALA A 302 22.27 -3.95 20.23
C ALA A 302 22.64 -5.05 21.26
N ARG A 303 23.30 -6.13 20.79
CA ARG A 303 23.83 -7.19 21.69
C ARG A 303 24.91 -6.66 22.64
N ARG A 304 25.84 -5.82 22.15
CA ARG A 304 26.88 -5.18 22.99
C ARG A 304 26.30 -4.22 24.02
N SER A 305 25.24 -3.49 23.69
CA SER A 305 24.56 -2.58 24.62
C SER A 305 23.81 -3.34 25.72
N LYS A 306 23.16 -4.46 25.40
CA LYS A 306 22.50 -5.35 26.39
C LYS A 306 23.53 -6.03 27.30
N GLY A 307 24.65 -6.49 26.78
CA GLY A 307 25.74 -7.08 27.59
C GLY A 307 26.35 -6.10 28.62
N LYS A 308 26.53 -4.83 28.23
CA LYS A 308 27.01 -3.77 29.14
C LYS A 308 26.00 -3.40 30.26
N LYS A 309 24.69 -3.50 30.00
CA LYS A 309 23.64 -3.26 31.01
C LYS A 309 23.55 -4.40 32.05
N VAL A 310 23.86 -5.63 31.65
CA VAL A 310 23.85 -6.79 32.56
C VAL A 310 25.09 -6.80 33.48
N SER A 311 26.26 -6.39 32.96
CA SER A 311 27.48 -6.32 33.78
C SER A 311 27.42 -5.18 34.83
N LYS A 312 26.75 -4.03 34.51
CA LYS A 312 26.55 -2.93 35.47
C LYS A 312 25.51 -3.20 36.55
N LYS A 313 24.69 -4.25 36.45
CA LYS A 313 23.75 -4.67 37.49
C LYS A 313 24.32 -5.74 38.42
N ARG A 314 25.53 -6.26 38.16
CA ARG A 314 26.21 -7.27 38.98
C ARG A 314 27.42 -6.74 39.74
N SER A 315 27.77 -5.48 39.58
CA SER A 315 28.68 -4.71 40.40
C SER A 315 27.88 -3.68 41.25
#